data_17f93aca16e8f88cf8fa6efdb3b87330
#
_entry.id   17f93aca16e8f88cf8fa6efdb3b87330
#
_cell.length_a   1.000
_cell.length_b   1.000
_cell.length_c   1.000
_cell.angle_alpha   90.00
_cell.angle_beta   90.00
_cell.angle_gamma   90.00
#
_symmetry.space_group_name_H-M   'P 1'
#
loop_
_entity.id
_entity.type
_entity.pdbx_description
1 polymer ?
#
loop_
_entity_poly.entity_id
_entity_poly.type
_entity_poly.pdbx_seq_one_letter_code
_entity_poly.pdbx_strand_id
1 'polypeptide(L)'
;VEMAKRADLGCDVELGGQRIAAGQKVAHWYPSANRDGSVFADAGRFDIGRSPNPHLAFGHGIHHCLGAALARRELTVMFEVLADRVDAFESTGPIEWGRSNKHTSIRHLPVRLVPKGSS
;
A
#
# COMPACT_ATOMS: atom_id res chain seq x y z
N VAL A 1 2.45 -2.51 -4.86
CA VAL A 1 1.32 -2.82 -3.97
C VAL A 1 0.30 -3.64 -4.72
N GLU A 2 -0.10 -4.81 -4.20
CA GLU A 2 -1.15 -5.63 -4.78
C GLU A 2 -2.50 -4.91 -4.67
N MET A 3 -3.17 -4.69 -5.81
CA MET A 3 -4.42 -3.94 -5.83
C MET A 3 -5.65 -4.82 -5.56
N ALA A 4 -5.58 -6.09 -5.94
CA ALA A 4 -6.69 -7.01 -5.75
C ALA A 4 -6.19 -8.43 -5.55
N LYS A 5 -6.83 -9.16 -4.65
CA LYS A 5 -6.63 -10.59 -4.47
C LYS A 5 -7.93 -11.31 -4.78
N ARG A 6 -7.84 -12.40 -5.53
CA ARG A 6 -8.97 -13.26 -5.86
C ARG A 6 -8.98 -14.47 -4.96
N ALA A 7 -10.12 -14.80 -4.39
CA ALA A 7 -10.34 -16.00 -3.63
C ALA A 7 -11.50 -16.80 -4.24
N ASP A 8 -11.35 -18.12 -4.27
CA ASP A 8 -12.44 -19.03 -4.58
C ASP A 8 -12.99 -19.55 -3.25
N LEU A 9 -14.30 -19.39 -3.03
CA LEU A 9 -14.95 -19.81 -1.81
C LEU A 9 -15.34 -21.28 -1.91
N GLY A 10 -14.92 -22.08 -0.92
CA GLY A 10 -15.28 -23.50 -0.82
C GLY A 10 -16.66 -23.75 -0.25
N CYS A 11 -17.32 -22.73 0.30
CA CYS A 11 -18.66 -22.79 0.88
C CYS A 11 -19.38 -21.45 0.72
N ASP A 12 -20.69 -21.46 0.92
CA ASP A 12 -21.49 -20.24 0.99
C ASP A 12 -21.07 -19.43 2.22
N VAL A 13 -20.93 -18.11 2.05
CA VAL A 13 -20.63 -17.17 3.14
C VAL A 13 -21.52 -15.94 3.03
N GLU A 14 -21.71 -15.26 4.15
CA GLU A 14 -22.33 -13.95 4.20
C GLU A 14 -21.27 -12.90 4.55
N LEU A 15 -21.20 -11.82 3.77
CA LEU A 15 -20.28 -10.72 3.99
C LEU A 15 -21.02 -9.40 3.81
N GLY A 16 -21.06 -8.57 4.84
CA GLY A 16 -21.73 -7.27 4.80
C GLY A 16 -23.22 -7.37 4.40
N GLY A 17 -23.94 -8.40 4.84
CA GLY A 17 -25.34 -8.65 4.47
C GLY A 17 -25.55 -9.21 3.05
N GLN A 18 -24.48 -9.53 2.33
CA GLN A 18 -24.54 -10.13 1.00
C GLN A 18 -24.14 -11.60 1.06
N ARG A 19 -24.99 -12.48 0.50
CA ARG A 19 -24.66 -13.90 0.33
C ARG A 19 -23.73 -14.07 -0.88
N ILE A 20 -22.63 -14.76 -0.66
CA ILE A 20 -21.67 -15.17 -1.68
C ILE A 20 -21.70 -16.69 -1.73
N ALA A 21 -22.07 -17.26 -2.87
CA ALA A 21 -22.20 -18.71 -3.02
C ALA A 21 -20.82 -19.37 -3.20
N ALA A 22 -20.75 -20.65 -2.79
CA ALA A 22 -19.58 -21.48 -3.06
C ALA A 22 -19.18 -21.46 -4.54
N GLY A 23 -17.88 -21.36 -4.80
CA GLY A 23 -17.33 -21.28 -6.17
C GLY A 23 -17.38 -19.88 -6.78
N GLN A 24 -18.03 -18.90 -6.16
CA GLN A 24 -17.95 -17.52 -6.62
C GLN A 24 -16.55 -16.91 -6.35
N LYS A 25 -16.15 -16.02 -7.25
CA LYS A 25 -14.86 -15.35 -7.18
C LYS A 25 -15.02 -14.01 -6.52
N VAL A 26 -14.21 -13.76 -5.48
CA VAL A 26 -14.19 -12.50 -4.74
C VAL A 26 -12.88 -11.79 -5.03
N ALA A 27 -12.96 -10.51 -5.37
CA ALA A 27 -11.80 -9.64 -5.53
C ALA A 27 -11.74 -8.64 -4.36
N HIS A 28 -10.62 -8.61 -3.67
CA HIS A 28 -10.37 -7.66 -2.58
C HIS A 28 -9.54 -6.49 -3.12
N TRP A 29 -10.04 -5.27 -2.94
CA TRP A 29 -9.36 -4.05 -3.36
C TRP A 29 -8.67 -3.40 -2.16
N TYR A 30 -7.42 -3.72 -1.92
CA TYR A 30 -6.64 -3.18 -0.79
C TYR A 30 -6.54 -1.64 -0.76
N PRO A 31 -6.39 -0.93 -1.89
CA PRO A 31 -6.41 0.53 -1.86
C PRO A 31 -7.75 1.12 -1.39
N SER A 32 -8.86 0.45 -1.69
CA SER A 32 -10.18 0.85 -1.20
C SER A 32 -10.30 0.57 0.30
N ALA A 33 -9.93 -0.63 0.74
CA ALA A 33 -9.95 -1.01 2.15
C ALA A 33 -9.06 -0.10 3.01
N ASN A 34 -7.90 0.30 2.50
CA ASN A 34 -6.98 1.22 3.18
C ASN A 34 -7.44 2.69 3.17
N ARG A 35 -8.60 2.97 2.57
CA ARG A 35 -9.28 4.27 2.57
C ARG A 35 -10.73 4.17 3.06
N ASP A 36 -11.04 3.14 3.80
CA ASP A 36 -12.37 2.98 4.40
C ASP A 36 -12.54 3.95 5.57
N GLY A 37 -13.45 4.90 5.44
CA GLY A 37 -13.75 5.91 6.46
C GLY A 37 -14.34 5.34 7.75
N SER A 38 -14.85 4.08 7.72
CA SER A 38 -15.29 3.40 8.94
C SER A 38 -14.13 2.87 9.79
N VAL A 39 -12.95 2.72 9.19
CA VAL A 39 -11.72 2.20 9.83
C VAL A 39 -10.70 3.31 10.06
N PHE A 40 -10.56 4.22 9.11
CA PHE A 40 -9.54 5.27 9.12
C PHE A 40 -10.17 6.66 9.19
N ALA A 41 -9.93 7.40 10.26
CA ALA A 41 -10.27 8.81 10.29
C ALA A 41 -9.52 9.54 9.17
N ASP A 42 -10.20 10.47 8.46
CA ASP A 42 -9.62 11.20 7.32
C ASP A 42 -8.95 10.27 6.29
N ALA A 43 -9.65 9.20 5.91
CA ALA A 43 -9.10 8.11 5.10
C ALA A 43 -8.51 8.55 3.74
N GLY A 44 -8.93 9.70 3.21
CA GLY A 44 -8.39 10.31 1.99
C GLY A 44 -7.09 11.07 2.19
N ARG A 45 -6.74 11.42 3.43
CA ARG A 45 -5.54 12.18 3.75
C ARG A 45 -4.31 11.27 3.86
N PHE A 46 -3.22 11.67 3.23
CA PHE A 46 -1.92 11.08 3.50
C PHE A 46 -1.38 11.63 4.83
N ASP A 47 -1.18 10.73 5.80
CA ASP A 47 -0.74 11.10 7.15
C ASP A 47 0.31 10.08 7.62
N ILE A 48 1.57 10.51 7.71
CA ILE A 48 2.70 9.67 8.15
C ILE A 48 2.67 9.38 9.64
N GLY A 49 1.94 10.19 10.43
CA GLY A 49 1.77 10.03 11.87
C GLY A 49 0.55 9.20 12.26
N ARG A 50 -0.18 8.63 11.29
CA ARG A 50 -1.42 7.91 11.55
C ARG A 50 -1.22 6.76 12.53
N SER A 51 -1.95 6.80 13.65
CA SER A 51 -1.97 5.75 14.66
C SER A 51 -3.37 5.67 15.29
N PRO A 52 -4.02 4.49 15.34
CA PRO A 52 -3.57 3.23 14.74
C PRO A 52 -3.61 3.26 13.20
N ASN A 53 -2.83 2.38 12.56
CA ASN A 53 -2.80 2.25 11.11
C ASN A 53 -2.93 0.77 10.69
N PRO A 54 -4.13 0.15 10.81
CA PRO A 54 -4.37 -1.25 10.51
C PRO A 54 -4.49 -1.52 8.99
N HIS A 55 -3.51 -1.05 8.21
CA HIS A 55 -3.53 -1.18 6.75
C HIS A 55 -3.37 -2.63 6.28
N LEU A 56 -3.93 -2.94 5.13
CA LEU A 56 -3.87 -4.25 4.48
C LEU A 56 -2.78 -4.35 3.38
N ALA A 57 -1.80 -3.44 3.37
CA ALA A 57 -0.75 -3.44 2.34
C ALA A 57 0.09 -4.73 2.30
N PHE A 58 0.17 -5.45 3.40
CA PHE A 58 0.82 -6.75 3.50
C PHE A 58 -0.15 -7.94 3.56
N GLY A 59 -1.42 -7.71 3.23
CA GLY A 59 -2.47 -8.71 3.39
C GLY A 59 -2.88 -8.93 4.84
N HIS A 60 -3.62 -10.01 5.09
CA HIS A 60 -4.15 -10.37 6.42
C HIS A 60 -4.29 -11.89 6.56
N GLY A 61 -4.37 -12.37 7.82
CA GLY A 61 -4.59 -13.77 8.15
C GLY A 61 -3.45 -14.68 7.71
N ILE A 62 -3.78 -15.91 7.31
CA ILE A 62 -2.78 -16.94 6.93
C ILE A 62 -1.96 -16.58 5.68
N HIS A 63 -2.40 -15.61 4.91
CA HIS A 63 -1.70 -15.08 3.73
C HIS A 63 -0.98 -13.75 4.00
N HIS A 64 -0.82 -13.34 5.27
CA HIS A 64 -0.01 -12.17 5.58
C HIS A 64 1.39 -12.32 4.99
N CYS A 65 1.91 -11.25 4.41
CA CYS A 65 3.21 -11.26 3.72
C CYS A 65 4.33 -11.75 4.64
N LEU A 66 5.00 -12.83 4.26
CA LEU A 66 6.13 -13.40 4.99
C LEU A 66 7.27 -12.39 5.16
N GLY A 67 7.52 -11.57 4.13
CA GLY A 67 8.57 -10.56 4.10
C GLY A 67 8.20 -9.22 4.77
N ALA A 68 7.04 -9.09 5.42
CA ALA A 68 6.56 -7.80 5.93
C ALA A 68 7.52 -7.15 6.95
N ALA A 69 8.13 -7.96 7.82
CA ALA A 69 9.10 -7.47 8.81
C ALA A 69 10.38 -6.96 8.14
N LEU A 70 10.89 -7.71 7.17
CA LEU A 70 12.07 -7.32 6.39
C LEU A 70 11.81 -6.03 5.60
N ALA A 71 10.69 -5.98 4.86
CA ALA A 71 10.32 -4.80 4.09
C ALA A 71 10.20 -3.54 4.97
N ARG A 72 9.59 -3.66 6.15
CA ARG A 72 9.54 -2.54 7.11
C ARG A 72 10.92 -2.11 7.57
N ARG A 73 11.80 -3.07 7.85
CA ARG A 73 13.17 -2.75 8.29
C ARG A 73 13.97 -2.06 7.18
N GLU A 74 13.89 -2.56 5.95
CA GLU A 74 14.54 -1.94 4.79
C GLU A 74 14.05 -0.52 4.56
N LEU A 75 12.72 -0.30 4.58
CA LEU A 75 12.14 1.04 4.43
C LEU A 75 12.57 1.97 5.56
N THR A 76 12.60 1.50 6.81
CA THR A 76 13.05 2.30 7.95
C THR A 76 14.49 2.77 7.75
N VAL A 77 15.41 1.86 7.47
CA VAL A 77 16.82 2.20 7.26
C VAL A 77 16.99 3.14 6.07
N MET A 78 16.28 2.87 4.97
CA MET A 78 16.33 3.73 3.80
C MET A 78 15.88 5.16 4.11
N PHE A 79 14.74 5.32 4.80
CA PHE A 79 14.23 6.65 5.14
C PHE A 79 15.08 7.35 6.21
N GLU A 80 15.67 6.63 7.16
CA GLU A 80 16.65 7.20 8.10
C GLU A 80 17.85 7.80 7.36
N VAL A 81 18.43 7.04 6.42
CA VAL A 81 19.57 7.51 5.62
C VAL A 81 19.18 8.68 4.72
N LEU A 82 18.01 8.63 4.08
CA LEU A 82 17.52 9.72 3.25
C LEU A 82 17.26 10.98 4.09
N ALA A 83 16.60 10.83 5.24
CA ALA A 83 16.33 11.94 6.14
C ALA A 83 17.61 12.57 6.71
N ASP A 84 18.68 11.81 6.84
CA ASP A 84 19.98 12.34 7.29
C ASP A 84 20.73 13.11 6.19
N ARG A 85 20.60 12.70 4.93
CA ARG A 85 21.44 13.19 3.82
C ARG A 85 20.75 14.14 2.85
N VAL A 86 19.41 14.16 2.83
CA VAL A 86 18.62 14.83 1.81
C VAL A 86 17.69 15.86 2.45
N ASP A 87 17.73 17.09 1.97
CA ASP A 87 16.81 18.15 2.39
C ASP A 87 15.50 18.12 1.63
N ALA A 88 15.54 17.80 0.34
CA ALA A 88 14.36 17.79 -0.51
C ALA A 88 14.44 16.78 -1.64
N PHE A 89 13.26 16.36 -2.09
CA PHE A 89 13.04 15.59 -3.30
C PHE A 89 12.31 16.49 -4.30
N GLU A 90 12.92 16.74 -5.43
CA GLU A 90 12.32 17.56 -6.49
C GLU A 90 11.92 16.68 -7.67
N SER A 91 10.65 16.71 -8.05
CA SER A 91 10.20 16.02 -9.26
C SER A 91 10.80 16.71 -10.48
N THR A 92 11.47 15.96 -11.36
CA THR A 92 12.09 16.45 -12.58
C THR A 92 11.36 16.03 -13.85
N GLY A 93 10.24 15.31 -13.70
CA GLY A 93 9.41 14.88 -14.82
C GLY A 93 8.15 14.15 -14.37
N PRO A 94 7.32 13.70 -15.31
CA PRO A 94 6.11 12.99 -15.00
C PRO A 94 6.38 11.58 -14.42
N ILE A 95 5.47 11.13 -13.58
CA ILE A 95 5.48 9.76 -13.06
C ILE A 95 4.96 8.82 -14.15
N GLU A 96 5.74 7.80 -14.49
CA GLU A 96 5.30 6.73 -15.36
C GLU A 96 4.79 5.54 -14.55
N TRP A 97 3.54 5.18 -14.77
CA TRP A 97 2.88 4.07 -14.09
C TRP A 97 3.00 2.77 -14.88
N GLY A 98 3.22 1.68 -14.17
CA GLY A 98 3.13 0.34 -14.74
C GLY A 98 1.69 -0.03 -15.08
N ARG A 99 1.46 -0.59 -16.26
CA ARG A 99 0.14 -1.11 -16.65
C ARG A 99 -0.06 -2.49 -16.01
N SER A 100 -0.93 -2.57 -15.01
CA SER A 100 -1.29 -3.82 -14.35
C SER A 100 -2.68 -3.70 -13.74
N ASN A 101 -3.45 -4.78 -13.80
CA ASN A 101 -4.72 -4.92 -13.10
C ASN A 101 -4.57 -5.55 -11.71
N LYS A 102 -3.36 -5.95 -11.34
CA LYS A 102 -3.07 -6.58 -10.03
C LYS A 102 -2.28 -5.66 -9.09
N HIS A 103 -1.38 -4.86 -9.63
CA HIS A 103 -0.45 -4.06 -8.85
C HIS A 103 -0.43 -2.62 -9.32
N THR A 104 -0.46 -1.70 -8.38
CA THR A 104 -0.06 -0.32 -8.66
C THR A 104 1.46 -0.26 -8.53
N SER A 105 2.13 -0.01 -9.62
CA SER A 105 3.59 0.14 -9.64
C SER A 105 3.98 1.45 -10.32
N ILE A 106 5.03 2.07 -9.84
CA ILE A 106 5.70 3.17 -10.52
C ILE A 106 6.81 2.55 -11.35
N ARG A 107 6.80 2.78 -12.65
CA ARG A 107 7.82 2.31 -13.58
C ARG A 107 9.00 3.26 -13.60
N HIS A 108 8.72 4.55 -13.57
CA HIS A 108 9.71 5.61 -13.59
C HIS A 108 9.24 6.78 -12.72
N LEU A 109 10.10 7.22 -11.82
CA LEU A 109 9.89 8.37 -10.95
C LEU A 109 11.14 9.26 -11.02
N PRO A 110 11.18 10.24 -11.94
CA PRO A 110 12.32 11.11 -12.08
C PRO A 110 12.36 12.11 -10.92
N VAL A 111 13.37 11.97 -10.07
CA VAL A 111 13.59 12.85 -8.92
C VAL A 111 15.03 13.33 -8.86
N ARG A 112 15.22 14.57 -8.45
CA ARG A 112 16.49 15.11 -8.01
C ARG A 112 16.52 15.13 -6.49
N LEU A 113 17.59 14.62 -5.92
CA LEU A 113 17.85 14.72 -4.48
C LEU A 113 18.62 16.01 -4.22
N VAL A 114 18.14 16.83 -3.29
CA VAL A 114 18.86 18.02 -2.80
C VAL A 114 19.60 17.60 -1.55
N PRO A 115 20.95 17.51 -1.59
CA PRO A 115 21.73 17.12 -0.42
C PRO A 115 21.66 18.16 0.69
N LYS A 116 21.72 17.72 1.94
CA LYS A 116 21.85 18.61 3.09
C LYS A 116 23.15 19.41 3.01
N GLY A 117 23.07 20.69 3.34
CA GLY A 117 24.24 21.58 3.40
C GLY A 117 24.74 22.06 2.01
N SER A 118 23.96 21.92 0.96
CA SER A 118 24.22 22.45 -0.38
C SER A 118 23.68 23.88 -0.56
N SER A 119 23.81 24.73 0.48
CA SER A 119 23.47 26.17 0.43
C SER A 119 24.67 26.98 0.03
#